data_b459d768b326be7e3990f4683caf84a1
#
_entry.id   b459d768b326be7e3990f4683caf84a1
#
_cell.length_a   1.000
_cell.length_b   1.000
_cell.length_c   1.000
_cell.angle_alpha   90.00
_cell.angle_beta   90.00
_cell.angle_gamma   90.00
#
_symmetry.space_group_name_H-M   'P 1'
#
loop_
_entity.id
_entity.type
_entity.pdbx_description
1 polymer ?
#
loop_
_entity_poly.entity_id
_entity_poly.type
_entity_poly.pdbx_seq_one_letter_code
_entity_poly.pdbx_strand_id
1 'polypeptide(L)'
;AHTAGDMMIWLPEERVLVAGDVLVQDIIPNFRDANVRLWIDTLAEVKAMPAKVIIPGHGPLMNVEDVARMHVRMARLYAGIQAGYKAGLTDSEIRKQLDLSEWRPLHRFAEQMGGNINRAYLEIEAESF
;
A
#
# COMPACT_ATOMS: atom_id res chain seq x y z
N ALA A 1 0.28 3.34 -9.04
CA ALA A 1 0.88 3.18 -7.74
C ALA A 1 0.36 4.24 -6.76
N HIS A 2 1.23 4.93 -6.04
CA HIS A 2 0.88 6.00 -5.10
C HIS A 2 0.20 7.17 -5.83
N THR A 3 0.73 7.53 -7.01
CA THR A 3 0.10 8.48 -7.94
C THR A 3 0.24 7.97 -9.37
N ALA A 4 -0.47 8.63 -10.30
CA ALA A 4 -0.38 8.27 -11.72
C ALA A 4 0.99 8.58 -12.35
N GLY A 5 1.77 9.47 -11.74
CA GLY A 5 3.06 9.94 -12.24
C GLY A 5 4.28 9.37 -11.52
N ASP A 6 4.12 8.33 -10.72
CA ASP A 6 5.23 7.76 -9.95
C ASP A 6 6.33 7.21 -10.84
N MET A 7 7.56 7.45 -10.42
CA MET A 7 8.76 6.93 -11.06
C MET A 7 9.68 6.33 -10.01
N MET A 8 10.41 5.28 -10.41
CA MET A 8 11.46 4.67 -9.61
C MET A 8 12.75 4.66 -10.42
N ILE A 9 13.89 4.74 -9.73
CA ILE A 9 15.20 4.70 -10.36
C ILE A 9 15.92 3.43 -9.90
N TRP A 10 16.30 2.59 -10.86
CA TRP A 10 17.06 1.37 -10.61
C TRP A 10 18.51 1.57 -10.99
N LEU A 11 19.41 1.33 -10.03
CA LEU A 11 20.87 1.37 -10.24
C LEU A 11 21.38 -0.07 -10.22
N PRO A 12 21.55 -0.71 -11.41
CA PRO A 12 21.78 -2.15 -11.46
C PRO A 12 23.14 -2.59 -10.92
N GLU A 13 24.18 -1.79 -11.09
CA GLU A 13 25.51 -2.15 -10.60
C GLU A 13 25.58 -2.12 -9.09
N GLU A 14 25.01 -1.11 -8.47
CA GLU A 14 24.95 -0.93 -7.01
C GLU A 14 23.84 -1.80 -6.37
N ARG A 15 22.88 -2.25 -7.18
CA ARG A 15 21.69 -2.96 -6.74
C ARG A 15 20.87 -2.11 -5.76
N VAL A 16 20.72 -0.84 -6.08
CA VAL A 16 19.95 0.14 -5.31
C VAL A 16 18.72 0.57 -6.08
N LEU A 17 17.57 0.54 -5.43
CA LEU A 17 16.32 1.07 -5.95
C LEU A 17 15.97 2.35 -5.20
N VAL A 18 15.82 3.45 -5.93
CA VAL A 18 15.26 4.70 -5.38
C VAL A 18 13.77 4.71 -5.73
N ALA A 19 12.92 4.49 -4.75
CA ALA A 19 11.52 4.17 -4.99
C ALA A 19 10.57 5.35 -4.82
N GLY A 20 10.99 6.44 -4.14
CA GLY A 20 10.06 7.52 -3.82
C GLY A 20 8.87 6.99 -2.99
N ASP A 21 7.73 7.64 -3.13
CA ASP A 21 6.54 7.33 -2.31
C ASP A 21 5.79 6.05 -2.73
N VAL A 22 6.29 5.31 -3.73
CA VAL A 22 5.82 3.94 -4.00
C VAL A 22 6.10 3.03 -2.81
N LEU A 23 7.17 3.32 -2.06
CA LEU A 23 7.53 2.59 -0.86
C LEU A 23 7.66 3.53 0.32
N VAL A 24 7.08 3.13 1.44
CA VAL A 24 7.19 3.83 2.72
C VAL A 24 7.43 2.82 3.82
N GLN A 25 8.15 3.22 4.87
CA GLN A 25 8.49 2.39 6.01
C GLN A 25 8.05 3.10 7.29
N ASP A 26 7.44 2.36 8.20
CA ASP A 26 7.01 2.85 9.52
C ASP A 26 5.93 3.94 9.51
N ILE A 27 5.33 4.21 8.35
CA ILE A 27 4.25 5.18 8.18
C ILE A 27 3.14 4.56 7.33
N ILE A 28 1.91 5.00 7.54
CA ILE A 28 0.77 4.58 6.71
C ILE A 28 0.96 5.12 5.28
N PRO A 29 0.94 4.26 4.25
CA PRO A 29 0.93 4.73 2.87
C PRO A 29 -0.35 5.53 2.58
N ASN A 30 -0.23 6.58 1.79
CA ASN A 30 -1.35 7.47 1.49
C ASN A 30 -2.05 7.04 0.20
N PHE A 31 -3.31 6.62 0.30
CA PHE A 31 -4.10 6.16 -0.85
C PHE A 31 -4.83 7.27 -1.60
N ARG A 32 -4.73 8.50 -1.15
CA ARG A 32 -5.55 9.62 -1.65
C ARG A 32 -5.59 9.74 -3.16
N ASP A 33 -4.45 9.68 -3.82
CA ASP A 33 -4.31 9.84 -5.27
C ASP A 33 -3.92 8.53 -5.96
N ALA A 34 -4.07 7.40 -5.27
CA ALA A 34 -3.57 6.11 -5.71
C ALA A 34 -4.62 5.32 -6.50
N ASN A 35 -4.12 4.43 -7.36
CA ASN A 35 -4.81 3.21 -7.75
C ASN A 35 -4.23 2.10 -6.86
N VAL A 36 -4.99 1.65 -5.88
CA VAL A 36 -4.49 0.76 -4.83
C VAL A 36 -4.16 -0.63 -5.40
N ARG A 37 -5.00 -1.16 -6.27
CA ARG A 37 -4.75 -2.47 -6.88
C ARG A 37 -3.47 -2.47 -7.71
N LEU A 38 -3.27 -1.45 -8.53
CA LEU A 38 -2.03 -1.34 -9.33
C LEU A 38 -0.81 -1.11 -8.42
N TRP A 39 -0.99 -0.43 -7.31
CA TRP A 39 0.09 -0.28 -6.33
C TRP A 39 0.51 -1.63 -5.73
N ILE A 40 -0.46 -2.45 -5.36
CA ILE A 40 -0.21 -3.81 -4.86
C ILE A 40 0.56 -4.63 -5.91
N ASP A 41 0.16 -4.55 -7.18
CA ASP A 41 0.84 -5.23 -8.29
C ASP A 41 2.28 -4.74 -8.43
N THR A 42 2.51 -3.43 -8.32
CA THR A 42 3.86 -2.83 -8.35
C THR A 42 4.72 -3.36 -7.21
N LEU A 43 4.17 -3.47 -6.00
CA LEU A 43 4.91 -4.03 -4.86
C LEU A 43 5.31 -5.49 -5.10
N ALA A 44 4.45 -6.27 -5.76
CA ALA A 44 4.79 -7.65 -6.14
C ALA A 44 5.97 -7.70 -7.10
N GLU A 45 6.06 -6.77 -8.03
CA GLU A 45 7.20 -6.67 -8.95
C GLU A 45 8.48 -6.24 -8.20
N VAL A 46 8.39 -5.24 -7.34
CA VAL A 46 9.53 -4.70 -6.60
C VAL A 46 10.13 -5.74 -5.66
N LYS A 47 9.31 -6.49 -4.94
CA LYS A 47 9.83 -7.52 -4.01
C LYS A 47 10.59 -8.64 -4.71
N ALA A 48 10.40 -8.81 -6.02
CA ALA A 48 11.11 -9.80 -6.82
C ALA A 48 12.40 -9.26 -7.44
N MET A 49 12.70 -7.97 -7.28
CA MET A 49 13.92 -7.36 -7.82
C MET A 49 15.15 -7.78 -7.00
N PRO A 50 16.33 -7.89 -7.63
CA PRO A 50 17.58 -8.23 -6.93
C PRO A 50 18.19 -7.01 -6.21
N ALA A 51 17.38 -6.25 -5.49
CA ALA A 51 17.83 -5.05 -4.80
C ALA A 51 18.48 -5.39 -3.47
N LYS A 52 19.64 -4.81 -3.19
CA LYS A 52 20.32 -4.88 -1.88
C LYS A 52 19.78 -3.83 -0.93
N VAL A 53 19.57 -2.62 -1.44
CA VAL A 53 19.11 -1.46 -0.67
C VAL A 53 18.00 -0.78 -1.45
N ILE A 54 16.95 -0.43 -0.76
CA ILE A 54 15.81 0.29 -1.30
C ILE A 54 15.64 1.58 -0.50
N ILE A 55 15.61 2.71 -1.20
CA ILE A 55 15.42 4.02 -0.60
C ILE A 55 13.94 4.39 -0.75
N PRO A 56 13.15 4.32 0.34
CA PRO A 56 11.74 4.71 0.29
C PRO A 56 11.57 6.23 0.28
N GLY A 57 10.35 6.69 -0.02
CA GLY A 57 10.01 8.11 0.09
C GLY A 57 9.97 8.60 1.54
N HIS A 58 9.61 7.71 2.46
CA HIS A 58 9.53 8.01 3.90
C HIS A 58 10.01 6.80 4.69
N GLY A 59 10.68 7.09 5.81
CA GLY A 59 11.17 6.09 6.74
C GLY A 59 12.58 5.60 6.44
N PRO A 60 13.06 4.64 7.23
CA PRO A 60 14.42 4.11 7.07
C PRO A 60 14.59 3.29 5.80
N LEU A 61 15.82 3.01 5.42
CA LEU A 61 16.15 2.16 4.28
C LEU A 61 15.45 0.80 4.39
N MET A 62 15.05 0.28 3.24
CA MET A 62 14.33 -0.99 3.13
C MET A 62 15.16 -2.04 2.40
N ASN A 63 14.76 -3.29 2.57
CA ASN A 63 15.18 -4.43 1.76
C ASN A 63 13.95 -5.09 1.12
N VAL A 64 14.16 -6.13 0.32
CA VAL A 64 13.03 -6.80 -0.38
C VAL A 64 12.07 -7.50 0.59
N GLU A 65 12.53 -7.91 1.76
CA GLU A 65 11.66 -8.48 2.81
C GLU A 65 10.72 -7.43 3.38
N ASP A 66 11.19 -6.20 3.55
CA ASP A 66 10.33 -5.08 3.97
C ASP A 66 9.25 -4.79 2.94
N VAL A 67 9.60 -4.82 1.66
CA VAL A 67 8.64 -4.66 0.55
C VAL A 67 7.61 -5.79 0.56
N ALA A 68 8.05 -7.03 0.79
CA ALA A 68 7.15 -8.18 0.88
C ALA A 68 6.14 -8.00 2.02
N ARG A 69 6.57 -7.48 3.17
CA ARG A 69 5.65 -7.18 4.29
C ARG A 69 4.63 -6.09 3.92
N MET A 70 5.08 -5.02 3.27
CA MET A 70 4.18 -3.97 2.80
C MET A 70 3.17 -4.51 1.79
N HIS A 71 3.63 -5.33 0.86
CA HIS A 71 2.77 -5.99 -0.13
C HIS A 71 1.68 -6.83 0.54
N VAL A 72 2.05 -7.69 1.48
CA VAL A 72 1.10 -8.56 2.19
C VAL A 72 0.07 -7.74 2.97
N ARG A 73 0.50 -6.69 3.67
CA ARG A 73 -0.40 -5.82 4.42
C ARG A 73 -1.42 -5.13 3.51
N MET A 74 -0.94 -4.55 2.42
CA MET A 74 -1.82 -3.85 1.48
C MET A 74 -2.78 -4.81 0.78
N ALA A 75 -2.30 -5.97 0.35
CA ALA A 75 -3.13 -6.99 -0.29
C ALA A 75 -4.22 -7.50 0.66
N ARG A 76 -3.87 -7.71 1.92
CA ARG A 76 -4.81 -8.16 2.96
C ARG A 76 -5.88 -7.11 3.25
N LEU A 77 -5.48 -5.85 3.37
CA LEU A 77 -6.39 -4.74 3.57
C LEU A 77 -7.38 -4.63 2.41
N TYR A 78 -6.87 -4.64 1.19
CA TYR A 78 -7.68 -4.53 -0.02
C TYR A 78 -8.67 -5.69 -0.13
N ALA A 79 -8.21 -6.92 0.10
CA ALA A 79 -9.07 -8.11 0.07
C ALA A 79 -10.19 -8.05 1.12
N GLY A 80 -9.88 -7.56 2.31
CA GLY A 80 -10.88 -7.38 3.37
C GLY A 80 -11.94 -6.34 3.01
N ILE A 81 -11.53 -5.24 2.40
CA ILE A 81 -12.47 -4.20 1.93
C ILE A 81 -13.33 -4.75 0.79
N GLN A 82 -12.73 -5.48 -0.14
CA GLN A 82 -13.45 -6.09 -1.26
C GLN A 82 -14.50 -7.11 -0.77
N ALA A 83 -14.14 -7.94 0.18
CA ALA A 83 -15.08 -8.90 0.78
C ALA A 83 -16.24 -8.19 1.47
N GLY A 84 -15.97 -7.12 2.20
CA GLY A 84 -17.02 -6.30 2.83
C GLY A 84 -17.94 -5.64 1.81
N TYR A 85 -17.38 -5.10 0.73
CA TYR A 85 -18.18 -4.53 -0.36
C TYR A 85 -19.11 -5.57 -0.97
N LYS A 86 -18.61 -6.76 -1.29
CA LYS A 86 -19.39 -7.85 -1.84
C LYS A 86 -20.49 -8.34 -0.90
N ALA A 87 -20.28 -8.21 0.41
CA ALA A 87 -21.28 -8.53 1.45
C ALA A 87 -22.32 -7.42 1.65
N GLY A 88 -22.22 -6.32 0.92
CA GLY A 88 -23.16 -5.20 1.00
C GLY A 88 -22.89 -4.22 2.14
N LEU A 89 -21.71 -4.27 2.74
CA LEU A 89 -21.35 -3.36 3.83
C LEU A 89 -20.91 -1.99 3.30
N THR A 90 -21.16 -0.95 4.12
CA THR A 90 -20.59 0.37 3.88
C THR A 90 -19.13 0.41 4.29
N ASP A 91 -18.40 1.42 3.85
CA ASP A 91 -16.98 1.62 4.25
C ASP A 91 -16.83 1.78 5.78
N SER A 92 -17.78 2.48 6.42
CA SER A 92 -17.79 2.61 7.89
C SER A 92 -17.96 1.29 8.61
N GLU A 93 -18.86 0.44 8.11
CA GLU A 93 -19.08 -0.89 8.66
C GLU A 93 -17.86 -1.79 8.48
N ILE A 94 -17.25 -1.74 7.28
CA ILE A 94 -16.02 -2.48 6.98
C ILE A 94 -14.90 -2.05 7.93
N ARG A 95 -14.72 -0.76 8.12
CA ARG A 95 -13.69 -0.20 9.01
C ARG A 95 -13.81 -0.77 10.43
N LYS A 96 -15.03 -0.94 10.93
CA LYS A 96 -15.28 -1.48 12.27
C LYS A 96 -14.95 -2.96 12.37
N GLN A 97 -15.08 -3.71 11.28
CA GLN A 97 -14.91 -5.17 11.27
C GLN A 97 -13.49 -5.61 10.93
N LEU A 98 -12.69 -4.78 10.25
CA LEU A 98 -11.34 -5.14 9.86
C LEU A 98 -10.41 -5.25 11.07
N ASP A 99 -9.55 -6.26 11.03
CA ASP A 99 -8.41 -6.33 11.93
C ASP A 99 -7.30 -5.41 11.40
N LEU A 100 -7.13 -4.26 12.07
CA LEU A 100 -6.14 -3.26 11.72
C LEU A 100 -4.93 -3.28 12.65
N SER A 101 -4.75 -4.36 13.42
CA SER A 101 -3.70 -4.45 14.45
C SER A 101 -2.29 -4.28 13.89
N GLU A 102 -2.03 -4.76 12.69
CA GLU A 102 -0.70 -4.61 12.05
C GLU A 102 -0.44 -3.20 11.50
N TRP A 103 -1.50 -2.37 11.38
CA TRP A 103 -1.40 -1.00 10.90
C TRP A 103 -1.30 0.03 12.04
N ARG A 104 -1.89 -0.27 13.20
CA ARG A 104 -1.99 0.67 14.33
C ARG A 104 -0.67 1.25 14.80
N PRO A 105 0.45 0.50 14.84
CA PRO A 105 1.73 1.05 15.27
C PRO A 105 2.36 2.03 14.29
N LEU A 106 1.88 2.08 13.05
CA LEU A 106 2.47 2.92 12.03
C LEU A 106 2.10 4.38 12.21
N HIS A 107 3.05 5.26 11.90
CA HIS A 107 2.85 6.69 12.00
C HIS A 107 1.68 7.14 11.13
N ARG A 108 0.87 8.05 11.64
CA ARG A 108 -0.32 8.64 11.01
C ARG A 108 -1.49 7.68 10.82
N PHE A 109 -1.54 6.60 11.59
CA PHE A 109 -2.67 5.66 11.52
C PHE A 109 -4.02 6.37 11.77
N ALA A 110 -4.11 7.15 12.84
CA ALA A 110 -5.38 7.82 13.21
C ALA A 110 -5.84 8.81 12.14
N GLU A 111 -4.91 9.52 11.50
CA GLU A 111 -5.22 10.57 10.52
C GLU A 111 -5.56 9.99 9.14
N GLN A 112 -4.99 8.84 8.76
CA GLN A 112 -5.04 8.39 7.38
C GLN A 112 -5.81 7.09 7.12
N MET A 113 -5.92 6.19 8.08
CA MET A 113 -6.47 4.86 7.80
C MET A 113 -7.93 4.91 7.35
N GLY A 114 -8.75 5.76 7.95
CA GLY A 114 -10.15 5.90 7.55
C GLY A 114 -10.30 6.35 6.11
N GLY A 115 -9.53 7.34 5.70
CA GLY A 115 -9.51 7.84 4.32
C GLY A 115 -9.00 6.80 3.32
N ASN A 116 -8.01 6.01 3.72
CA ASN A 116 -7.48 4.92 2.88
C ASN A 116 -8.54 3.84 2.63
N ILE A 117 -9.27 3.44 3.66
CA ILE A 117 -10.35 2.45 3.52
C ILE A 117 -11.45 2.99 2.61
N ASN A 118 -11.85 4.25 2.79
CA ASN A 118 -12.83 4.89 1.93
C ASN A 118 -12.35 4.93 0.48
N ARG A 119 -11.10 5.33 0.24
CA ARG A 119 -10.55 5.40 -1.11
C ARG A 119 -10.52 4.05 -1.81
N ALA A 120 -10.08 3.01 -1.12
CA ALA A 120 -10.07 1.65 -1.67
C ALA A 120 -11.50 1.15 -1.92
N TYR A 121 -12.44 1.45 -1.03
CA TYR A 121 -13.85 1.11 -1.19
C TYR A 121 -14.42 1.74 -2.47
N LEU A 122 -14.18 3.02 -2.69
CA LEU A 122 -14.66 3.73 -3.88
C LEU A 122 -14.03 3.19 -5.18
N GLU A 123 -12.78 2.79 -5.14
CA GLU A 123 -12.10 2.15 -6.26
C GLU A 123 -12.75 0.81 -6.61
N ILE A 124 -13.03 -0.02 -5.62
CA ILE A 124 -13.70 -1.31 -5.78
C ILE A 124 -15.12 -1.12 -6.33
N GLU A 125 -15.86 -0.15 -5.79
CA GLU A 125 -17.19 0.19 -6.26
C GLU A 125 -17.17 0.59 -7.74
N ALA A 126 -16.24 1.46 -8.14
CA ALA A 126 -16.11 1.92 -9.51
C ALA A 126 -15.79 0.79 -10.49
N GLU A 127 -14.99 -0.19 -10.08
CA GLU A 127 -14.64 -1.35 -10.89
C GLU A 127 -15.78 -2.36 -11.01
N SER A 128 -16.82 -2.24 -10.20
CA SER A 128 -17.97 -3.16 -10.19
C SER A 128 -19.07 -2.78 -11.19
N PHE A 129 -18.94 -1.65 -11.86
CA PHE A 129 -19.89 -1.19 -12.87
C PHE A 129 -19.46 -1.52 -14.29
#